data_fe84df1f2a1e5a39c95e5f544a456596
#
_entry.id   fe84df1f2a1e5a39c95e5f544a456596
#
_cell.length_a   1.000
_cell.length_b   1.000
_cell.length_c   1.000
_cell.angle_alpha   90.00
_cell.angle_beta   90.00
_cell.angle_gamma   90.00
#
_symmetry.space_group_name_H-M   'P 1'
#
loop_
_entity.id
_entity.type
_entity.pdbx_description
1 polymer ?
#
loop_
_entity_poly.entity_id
_entity_poly.type
_entity_poly.pdbx_seq_one_letter_code
_entity_poly.pdbx_strand_id
1 'polypeptide(L)'
;MCISMELLTMALKDYFYAFGIIATAIIGIWNAINHIKTNKKTAFINTVTSERVKWLDKLRHNISSFAGTTHTWTRELHKTPDEEAKLLSEIDNLRYLIRLQLNPKDIDGKPNTDKRIENLITKIPDLTDVSRRDELDKALNDLIVDSQELLKNEWEKVKLEAKNGDLKDV
;
A
#
# COMPACT_ATOMS: atom_id res chain seq x y z
N MET A 1 51.91 20.47 55.43
CA MET A 1 51.55 20.99 54.10
C MET A 1 51.37 19.88 53.05
N CYS A 2 51.85 18.65 53.16
CA CYS A 2 51.67 17.53 52.23
C CYS A 2 50.24 16.89 52.30
N ILE A 3 49.65 16.72 53.48
CA ILE A 3 48.41 16.02 53.72
C ILE A 3 47.21 16.74 53.09
N SER A 4 47.25 18.07 53.00
CA SER A 4 46.13 18.83 52.36
C SER A 4 46.10 18.71 50.83
N MET A 5 47.21 18.43 50.19
CA MET A 5 47.28 18.25 48.73
C MET A 5 46.84 16.87 48.29
N GLU A 6 47.08 15.82 49.08
CA GLU A 6 46.59 14.47 48.82
C GLU A 6 45.07 14.37 48.96
N LEU A 7 44.48 14.99 49.98
CA LEU A 7 43.07 15.07 50.17
C LEU A 7 42.34 15.83 49.00
N LEU A 8 42.96 16.88 48.50
CA LEU A 8 42.43 17.64 47.37
C LEU A 8 42.44 16.81 46.07
N THR A 9 43.49 16.04 45.82
CA THR A 9 43.61 15.19 44.63
C THR A 9 42.69 13.98 44.68
N MET A 10 42.40 13.40 45.86
CA MET A 10 41.40 12.35 46.04
C MET A 10 39.98 12.90 45.77
N ALA A 11 39.62 14.02 46.34
CA ALA A 11 38.30 14.64 46.08
C ALA A 11 38.12 14.99 44.60
N LEU A 12 39.13 15.48 43.90
CA LEU A 12 39.05 15.78 42.48
C LEU A 12 38.82 14.53 41.61
N LYS A 13 39.51 13.42 41.94
CA LYS A 13 39.30 12.13 41.27
C LYS A 13 37.85 11.65 41.42
N ASP A 14 37.30 11.71 42.62
CA ASP A 14 35.93 11.26 42.90
C ASP A 14 34.90 12.10 42.13
N TYR A 15 35.11 13.41 42.01
CA TYR A 15 34.28 14.27 41.16
C TYR A 15 34.33 13.90 39.67
N PHE A 16 35.52 13.57 39.14
CA PHE A 16 35.64 13.13 37.75
C PHE A 16 34.99 11.78 37.52
N TYR A 17 35.07 10.84 38.45
CA TYR A 17 34.38 9.55 38.37
C TYR A 17 32.86 9.74 38.41
N ALA A 18 32.36 10.55 39.35
CA ALA A 18 30.94 10.84 39.47
C ALA A 18 30.39 11.52 38.21
N PHE A 19 31.10 12.51 37.66
CA PHE A 19 30.77 13.18 36.42
C PHE A 19 30.75 12.21 35.22
N GLY A 20 31.72 11.32 35.12
CA GLY A 20 31.78 10.29 34.07
C GLY A 20 30.58 9.34 34.11
N ILE A 21 30.19 8.89 35.31
CA ILE A 21 29.01 8.02 35.50
C ILE A 21 27.74 8.74 35.08
N ILE A 22 27.54 9.99 35.51
CA ILE A 22 26.37 10.79 35.17
C ILE A 22 26.31 11.04 33.67
N ALA A 23 27.40 11.42 33.03
CA ALA A 23 27.47 11.64 31.60
C ALA A 23 27.11 10.36 30.81
N THR A 24 27.66 9.22 31.22
CA THR A 24 27.38 7.92 30.60
C THR A 24 25.89 7.54 30.76
N ALA A 25 25.30 7.77 31.93
CA ALA A 25 23.91 7.51 32.18
C ALA A 25 23.00 8.38 31.30
N ILE A 26 23.30 9.66 31.15
CA ILE A 26 22.55 10.59 30.27
C ILE A 26 22.61 10.13 28.81
N ILE A 27 23.80 9.79 28.31
CA ILE A 27 24.01 9.28 26.96
C ILE A 27 23.23 7.96 26.74
N GLY A 28 23.28 7.05 27.72
CA GLY A 28 22.54 5.79 27.67
C GLY A 28 21.02 5.98 27.59
N ILE A 29 20.47 6.87 28.41
CA ILE A 29 19.05 7.22 28.40
C ILE A 29 18.66 7.87 27.07
N TRP A 30 19.45 8.81 26.58
CA TRP A 30 19.22 9.47 25.29
C TRP A 30 19.20 8.46 24.14
N ASN A 31 20.17 7.57 24.09
CA ASN A 31 20.24 6.50 23.08
C ASN A 31 19.04 5.55 23.18
N ALA A 32 18.63 5.15 24.37
CA ALA A 32 17.47 4.30 24.58
C ALA A 32 16.19 4.95 24.08
N ILE A 33 15.96 6.24 24.40
CA ILE A 33 14.79 7.00 23.95
C ILE A 33 14.76 7.11 22.41
N ASN A 34 15.89 7.45 21.80
CA ASN A 34 15.99 7.56 20.34
C ASN A 34 15.77 6.20 19.66
N HIS A 35 16.31 5.12 20.21
CA HIS A 35 16.12 3.77 19.69
C HIS A 35 14.64 3.34 19.74
N ILE A 36 13.95 3.62 20.85
CA ILE A 36 12.52 3.32 20.98
C ILE A 36 11.68 4.12 19.97
N LYS A 37 11.97 5.41 19.78
CA LYS A 37 11.26 6.26 18.79
C LYS A 37 11.47 5.75 17.37
N THR A 38 12.71 5.43 17.00
CA THR A 38 13.06 4.91 15.67
C THR A 38 12.40 3.56 15.40
N ASN A 39 12.45 2.64 16.37
CA ASN A 39 11.82 1.32 16.22
C ASN A 39 10.30 1.40 16.05
N LYS A 40 9.61 2.27 16.82
CA LYS A 40 8.16 2.48 16.66
C LYS A 40 7.81 3.02 15.28
N LYS A 41 8.56 4.00 14.77
CA LYS A 41 8.37 4.58 13.44
C LYS A 41 8.58 3.50 12.37
N THR A 42 9.68 2.75 12.45
CA THR A 42 10.01 1.67 11.50
C THR A 42 8.93 0.58 11.52
N ALA A 43 8.48 0.14 12.69
CA ALA A 43 7.42 -0.85 12.82
C ALA A 43 6.10 -0.38 12.20
N PHE A 44 5.72 0.88 12.43
CA PHE A 44 4.51 1.48 11.84
C PHE A 44 4.60 1.53 10.31
N ILE A 45 5.73 2.03 9.76
CA ILE A 45 5.96 2.11 8.32
C ILE A 45 5.90 0.71 7.69
N ASN A 46 6.60 -0.27 8.27
CA ASN A 46 6.59 -1.64 7.78
C ASN A 46 5.18 -2.23 7.76
N THR A 47 4.36 -1.95 8.78
CA THR A 47 2.97 -2.41 8.83
C THR A 47 2.14 -1.78 7.72
N VAL A 48 2.19 -0.46 7.54
CA VAL A 48 1.43 0.24 6.50
C VAL A 48 1.86 -0.21 5.11
N THR A 49 3.16 -0.32 4.87
CA THR A 49 3.71 -0.80 3.60
C THR A 49 3.28 -2.24 3.30
N SER A 50 3.30 -3.12 4.32
CA SER A 50 2.83 -4.51 4.18
C SER A 50 1.35 -4.58 3.82
N GLU A 51 0.50 -3.78 4.47
CA GLU A 51 -0.94 -3.75 4.15
C GLU A 51 -1.19 -3.19 2.74
N ARG A 52 -0.41 -2.21 2.28
CA ARG A 52 -0.48 -1.70 0.91
C ARG A 52 -0.11 -2.78 -0.11
N VAL A 53 0.93 -3.57 0.14
CA VAL A 53 1.30 -4.69 -0.74
C VAL A 53 0.18 -5.71 -0.82
N LYS A 54 -0.44 -6.08 0.30
CA LYS A 54 -1.60 -6.98 0.33
C LYS A 54 -2.80 -6.42 -0.43
N TRP A 55 -3.04 -5.12 -0.31
CA TRP A 55 -4.10 -4.44 -1.06
C TRP A 55 -3.83 -4.49 -2.58
N LEU A 56 -2.59 -4.22 -3.02
CA LEU A 56 -2.18 -4.33 -4.43
C LEU A 56 -2.42 -5.75 -4.99
N ASP A 57 -2.08 -6.78 -4.22
CA ASP A 57 -2.28 -8.17 -4.64
C ASP A 57 -3.76 -8.53 -4.73
N LYS A 58 -4.58 -8.09 -3.77
CA LYS A 58 -6.03 -8.27 -3.81
C LYS A 58 -6.66 -7.55 -4.99
N LEU A 59 -6.27 -6.30 -5.25
CA LEU A 59 -6.78 -5.51 -6.38
C LEU A 59 -6.42 -6.17 -7.71
N ARG A 60 -5.17 -6.59 -7.89
CA ARG A 60 -4.70 -7.34 -9.07
C ARG A 60 -5.53 -8.61 -9.29
N HIS A 61 -5.72 -9.39 -8.24
CA HIS A 61 -6.52 -10.61 -8.29
C HIS A 61 -7.96 -10.32 -8.70
N ASN A 62 -8.62 -9.36 -8.06
CA ASN A 62 -10.01 -9.03 -8.34
C ASN A 62 -10.21 -8.52 -9.77
N ILE A 63 -9.32 -7.65 -10.28
CA ILE A 63 -9.39 -7.15 -11.65
C ILE A 63 -9.16 -8.27 -12.67
N SER A 64 -8.17 -9.13 -12.46
CA SER A 64 -7.89 -10.24 -13.36
C SER A 64 -9.04 -11.24 -13.39
N SER A 65 -9.64 -11.56 -12.23
CA SER A 65 -10.80 -12.43 -12.12
C SER A 65 -12.02 -11.80 -12.82
N PHE A 66 -12.30 -10.51 -12.56
CA PHE A 66 -13.39 -9.79 -13.21
C PHE A 66 -13.26 -9.84 -14.74
N ALA A 67 -12.10 -9.49 -15.27
CA ALA A 67 -11.86 -9.52 -16.72
C ALA A 67 -11.98 -10.93 -17.29
N GLY A 68 -11.38 -11.93 -16.63
CA GLY A 68 -11.43 -13.33 -17.06
C GLY A 68 -12.84 -13.92 -17.03
N THR A 69 -13.58 -13.72 -15.92
CA THR A 69 -14.95 -14.22 -15.78
C THR A 69 -15.90 -13.55 -16.78
N THR A 70 -15.75 -12.22 -17.01
CA THR A 70 -16.54 -11.49 -18.03
C THR A 70 -16.25 -12.01 -19.43
N HIS A 71 -14.97 -12.20 -19.77
CA HIS A 71 -14.57 -12.74 -21.07
C HIS A 71 -15.12 -14.15 -21.29
N THR A 72 -15.03 -15.03 -20.28
CA THR A 72 -15.58 -16.39 -20.32
C THR A 72 -17.08 -16.38 -20.49
N TRP A 73 -17.80 -15.55 -19.70
CA TRP A 73 -19.25 -15.45 -19.78
C TRP A 73 -19.73 -15.05 -21.18
N THR A 74 -19.07 -14.15 -21.87
CA THR A 74 -19.47 -13.68 -23.20
C THR A 74 -19.11 -14.62 -24.35
N ARG A 75 -18.22 -15.57 -24.14
CA ARG A 75 -17.72 -16.49 -25.19
C ARG A 75 -18.30 -17.90 -25.12
N GLU A 76 -18.77 -18.34 -23.98
CA GLU A 76 -19.36 -19.66 -23.82
C GLU A 76 -20.85 -19.67 -24.24
N LEU A 77 -21.14 -20.39 -25.30
CA LEU A 77 -22.47 -20.43 -25.96
C LEU A 77 -23.45 -21.44 -25.32
N HIS A 78 -23.00 -22.31 -24.41
CA HIS A 78 -23.78 -23.42 -23.88
C HIS A 78 -23.76 -23.48 -22.35
N LYS A 79 -24.22 -22.39 -21.71
CA LYS A 79 -24.40 -22.38 -20.27
C LYS A 79 -25.81 -22.80 -19.89
N THR A 80 -25.91 -23.57 -18.81
CA THR A 80 -27.20 -23.74 -18.16
C THR A 80 -27.59 -22.41 -17.46
N PRO A 81 -28.88 -22.12 -17.26
CA PRO A 81 -29.33 -20.92 -16.55
C PRO A 81 -28.69 -20.76 -15.17
N ASP A 82 -28.43 -21.87 -14.48
CA ASP A 82 -27.78 -21.86 -13.16
C ASP A 82 -26.30 -21.47 -13.23
N GLU A 83 -25.57 -21.93 -14.25
CA GLU A 83 -24.17 -21.56 -14.49
C GLU A 83 -24.06 -20.07 -14.88
N GLU A 84 -24.96 -19.60 -15.73
CA GLU A 84 -25.03 -18.20 -16.12
C GLU A 84 -25.30 -17.30 -14.90
N ALA A 85 -26.27 -17.65 -14.08
CA ALA A 85 -26.59 -16.89 -12.86
C ALA A 85 -25.42 -16.82 -11.90
N LYS A 86 -24.66 -17.91 -11.75
CA LYS A 86 -23.43 -17.93 -10.90
C LYS A 86 -22.34 -17.02 -11.45
N LEU A 87 -22.07 -17.06 -12.75
CA LEU A 87 -21.06 -16.21 -13.38
C LEU A 87 -21.42 -14.73 -13.27
N LEU A 88 -22.70 -14.37 -13.51
CA LEU A 88 -23.19 -12.99 -13.35
C LEU A 88 -23.05 -12.52 -11.90
N SER A 89 -23.42 -13.35 -10.93
CA SER A 89 -23.27 -13.03 -9.52
C SER A 89 -21.80 -12.82 -9.15
N GLU A 90 -20.89 -13.62 -9.70
CA GLU A 90 -19.44 -13.50 -9.48
C GLU A 90 -18.90 -12.19 -10.09
N ILE A 91 -19.28 -11.88 -11.34
CA ILE A 91 -18.92 -10.63 -12.02
C ILE A 91 -19.37 -9.41 -11.19
N ASP A 92 -20.62 -9.40 -10.72
CA ASP A 92 -21.14 -8.31 -9.90
C ASP A 92 -20.40 -8.19 -8.55
N ASN A 93 -20.13 -9.30 -7.89
CA ASN A 93 -19.36 -9.29 -6.65
C ASN A 93 -17.95 -8.71 -6.86
N LEU A 94 -17.23 -9.16 -7.89
CA LEU A 94 -15.90 -8.65 -8.23
C LEU A 94 -15.94 -7.17 -8.58
N ARG A 95 -16.96 -6.71 -9.31
CA ARG A 95 -17.19 -5.30 -9.63
C ARG A 95 -17.27 -4.44 -8.37
N TYR A 96 -18.06 -4.85 -7.38
CA TYR A 96 -18.19 -4.12 -6.13
C TYR A 96 -16.90 -4.18 -5.29
N LEU A 97 -16.22 -5.33 -5.23
CA LEU A 97 -14.95 -5.46 -4.52
C LEU A 97 -13.88 -4.53 -5.10
N ILE A 98 -13.77 -4.43 -6.42
CA ILE A 98 -12.82 -3.51 -7.07
C ILE A 98 -13.19 -2.06 -6.73
N ARG A 99 -14.45 -1.67 -6.87
CA ARG A 99 -14.91 -0.30 -6.57
C ARG A 99 -14.61 0.12 -5.14
N LEU A 100 -14.76 -0.78 -4.16
CA LEU A 100 -14.44 -0.53 -2.76
C LEU A 100 -12.93 -0.38 -2.49
N GLN A 101 -12.09 -0.85 -3.40
CA GLN A 101 -10.64 -0.74 -3.30
C GLN A 101 -10.07 0.50 -4.00
N LEU A 102 -10.85 1.17 -4.83
CA LEU A 102 -10.43 2.36 -5.59
C LEU A 102 -10.73 3.65 -4.81
N ASN A 103 -9.97 4.70 -5.14
CA ASN A 103 -10.17 6.05 -4.64
C ASN A 103 -10.37 7.04 -5.82
N PRO A 104 -11.54 6.98 -6.49
CA PRO A 104 -11.79 7.77 -7.69
C PRO A 104 -11.85 9.26 -7.37
N LYS A 105 -11.06 10.05 -8.10
CA LYS A 105 -10.98 11.52 -7.98
C LYS A 105 -10.84 12.15 -9.35
N ASP A 106 -11.28 13.40 -9.46
CA ASP A 106 -10.90 14.27 -10.56
C ASP A 106 -9.77 15.20 -10.10
N ILE A 107 -8.67 15.20 -10.84
CA ILE A 107 -7.49 16.03 -10.58
C ILE A 107 -7.34 16.99 -11.75
N ASP A 108 -7.40 18.29 -11.49
CA ASP A 108 -7.34 19.34 -12.52
C ASP A 108 -8.35 19.12 -13.68
N GLY A 109 -9.55 18.67 -13.34
CA GLY A 109 -10.63 18.39 -14.30
C GLY A 109 -10.43 17.14 -15.14
N LYS A 110 -9.46 16.28 -14.79
CA LYS A 110 -9.22 14.98 -15.44
C LYS A 110 -9.39 13.84 -14.45
N PRO A 111 -9.99 12.72 -14.87
CA PRO A 111 -10.11 11.54 -14.03
C PRO A 111 -8.73 10.97 -13.70
N ASN A 112 -8.49 10.67 -12.42
CA ASN A 112 -7.32 9.88 -12.03
C ASN A 112 -7.43 8.43 -12.53
N THR A 113 -6.37 7.63 -12.38
CA THR A 113 -6.36 6.23 -12.84
C THR A 113 -7.45 5.39 -12.18
N ASP A 114 -7.71 5.59 -10.88
CA ASP A 114 -8.80 4.92 -10.16
C ASP A 114 -10.17 5.23 -10.77
N LYS A 115 -10.41 6.50 -11.14
CA LYS A 115 -11.67 6.92 -11.77
C LYS A 115 -11.84 6.34 -13.16
N ARG A 116 -10.76 6.23 -13.94
CA ARG A 116 -10.81 5.58 -15.26
C ARG A 116 -11.17 4.10 -15.13
N ILE A 117 -10.53 3.39 -14.18
CA ILE A 117 -10.85 1.98 -13.87
C ILE A 117 -12.31 1.85 -13.42
N GLU A 118 -12.78 2.71 -12.51
CA GLU A 118 -14.19 2.70 -12.06
C GLU A 118 -15.16 2.87 -13.23
N ASN A 119 -14.88 3.80 -14.15
CA ASN A 119 -15.70 4.03 -15.33
C ASN A 119 -15.74 2.79 -16.24
N LEU A 120 -14.60 2.11 -16.44
CA LEU A 120 -14.51 0.90 -17.25
C LEU A 120 -15.30 -0.26 -16.64
N ILE A 121 -15.11 -0.57 -15.37
CA ILE A 121 -15.85 -1.66 -14.71
C ILE A 121 -17.36 -1.37 -14.58
N THR A 122 -17.76 -0.10 -14.61
CA THR A 122 -19.18 0.28 -14.65
C THR A 122 -19.76 0.09 -16.05
N LYS A 123 -18.98 0.38 -17.10
CA LYS A 123 -19.39 0.30 -18.50
C LYS A 123 -19.38 -1.14 -19.06
N ILE A 124 -18.42 -1.95 -18.64
CA ILE A 124 -18.20 -3.30 -19.21
C ILE A 124 -19.46 -4.18 -19.20
N PRO A 125 -20.29 -4.25 -18.14
CA PRO A 125 -21.53 -5.04 -18.18
C PRO A 125 -22.49 -4.63 -19.30
N ASP A 126 -22.54 -3.37 -19.68
CA ASP A 126 -23.40 -2.88 -20.77
C ASP A 126 -22.89 -3.28 -22.16
N LEU A 127 -21.64 -3.79 -22.25
CA LEU A 127 -20.99 -4.20 -23.49
C LEU A 127 -21.08 -5.71 -23.78
N THR A 128 -21.76 -6.45 -22.94
CA THR A 128 -21.78 -7.93 -22.99
C THR A 128 -22.68 -8.51 -24.08
N ASP A 129 -23.40 -7.68 -24.82
CA ASP A 129 -24.16 -8.11 -26.01
C ASP A 129 -23.18 -8.60 -27.10
N VAL A 130 -23.57 -9.69 -27.81
CA VAL A 130 -22.77 -10.31 -28.88
C VAL A 130 -22.42 -9.32 -29.99
N SER A 131 -23.31 -8.38 -30.30
CA SER A 131 -23.10 -7.34 -31.32
C SER A 131 -22.00 -6.32 -30.92
N ARG A 132 -21.62 -6.24 -29.63
CA ARG A 132 -20.67 -5.28 -29.08
C ARG A 132 -19.35 -5.91 -28.65
N ARG A 133 -19.05 -7.10 -29.12
CA ARG A 133 -17.86 -7.87 -28.72
C ARG A 133 -16.56 -7.09 -28.87
N ASP A 134 -16.38 -6.37 -29.98
CA ASP A 134 -15.15 -5.59 -30.21
C ASP A 134 -15.00 -4.44 -29.23
N GLU A 135 -16.13 -3.80 -28.85
CA GLU A 135 -16.14 -2.75 -27.81
C GLU A 135 -15.80 -3.32 -26.43
N LEU A 136 -16.32 -4.51 -26.12
CA LEU A 136 -16.01 -5.22 -24.89
C LEU A 136 -14.52 -5.59 -24.80
N ASP A 137 -13.99 -6.22 -25.86
CA ASP A 137 -12.56 -6.61 -25.89
C ASP A 137 -11.65 -5.39 -25.74
N LYS A 138 -12.01 -4.26 -26.36
CA LYS A 138 -11.31 -2.99 -26.16
C LYS A 138 -11.42 -2.50 -24.71
N ALA A 139 -12.61 -2.48 -24.13
CA ALA A 139 -12.82 -2.01 -22.76
C ALA A 139 -12.08 -2.87 -21.73
N LEU A 140 -12.03 -4.20 -21.94
CA LEU A 140 -11.25 -5.10 -21.11
C LEU A 140 -9.74 -4.84 -21.24
N ASN A 141 -9.25 -4.58 -22.46
CA ASN A 141 -7.85 -4.22 -22.66
C ASN A 141 -7.50 -2.87 -22.00
N ASP A 142 -8.35 -1.86 -22.16
CA ASP A 142 -8.17 -0.55 -21.52
C ASP A 142 -8.16 -0.69 -19.99
N LEU A 143 -9.03 -1.54 -19.42
CA LEU A 143 -9.05 -1.88 -18.00
C LEU A 143 -7.70 -2.45 -17.53
N ILE A 144 -7.12 -3.39 -18.29
CA ILE A 144 -5.81 -3.97 -17.96
C ILE A 144 -4.72 -2.92 -18.01
N VAL A 145 -4.70 -2.06 -19.03
CA VAL A 145 -3.69 -0.99 -19.19
C VAL A 145 -3.75 0.00 -18.03
N ASP A 146 -4.93 0.52 -17.70
CA ASP A 146 -5.11 1.45 -16.58
C ASP A 146 -4.75 0.77 -15.24
N SER A 147 -5.09 -0.50 -15.07
CA SER A 147 -4.74 -1.26 -13.87
C SER A 147 -3.23 -1.47 -13.73
N GLN A 148 -2.53 -1.73 -14.82
CA GLN A 148 -1.06 -1.84 -14.81
C GLN A 148 -0.41 -0.50 -14.43
N GLU A 149 -0.94 0.63 -14.94
CA GLU A 149 -0.48 1.96 -14.56
C GLU A 149 -0.66 2.21 -13.05
N LEU A 150 -1.86 1.94 -12.52
CA LEU A 150 -2.15 2.09 -11.08
C LEU A 150 -1.22 1.25 -10.23
N LEU A 151 -1.15 -0.05 -10.51
CA LEU A 151 -0.33 -1.00 -9.75
C LEU A 151 1.16 -0.64 -9.77
N LYS A 152 1.67 -0.17 -10.92
CA LYS A 152 3.05 0.30 -11.05
C LYS A 152 3.31 1.54 -10.20
N ASN A 153 2.42 2.53 -10.28
CA ASN A 153 2.57 3.78 -9.54
C ASN A 153 2.55 3.53 -8.02
N GLU A 154 1.64 2.71 -7.55
CA GLU A 154 1.57 2.34 -6.12
C GLU A 154 2.78 1.51 -5.69
N TRP A 155 3.29 0.61 -6.54
CA TRP A 155 4.51 -0.14 -6.25
C TRP A 155 5.76 0.75 -6.15
N GLU A 156 5.87 1.78 -6.99
CA GLU A 156 6.96 2.76 -6.86
C GLU A 156 6.87 3.55 -5.55
N LYS A 157 5.65 3.91 -5.08
CA LYS A 157 5.46 4.51 -3.75
C LYS A 157 5.94 3.58 -2.65
N VAL A 158 5.56 2.29 -2.69
CA VAL A 158 6.01 1.27 -1.73
C VAL A 158 7.54 1.20 -1.65
N LYS A 159 8.22 1.18 -2.82
CA LYS A 159 9.69 1.16 -2.86
C LYS A 159 10.32 2.41 -2.25
N LEU A 160 9.75 3.58 -2.52
CA LEU A 160 10.25 4.85 -1.98
C LEU A 160 10.06 4.92 -0.47
N GLU A 161 8.91 4.50 0.06
CA GLU A 161 8.65 4.43 1.50
C GLU A 161 9.61 3.46 2.19
N ALA A 162 9.81 2.27 1.62
CA ALA A 162 10.76 1.30 2.15
C ALA A 162 12.20 1.84 2.17
N LYS A 163 12.61 2.60 1.15
CA LYS A 163 13.96 3.18 1.05
C LYS A 163 14.16 4.34 2.00
N ASN A 164 13.19 5.21 2.14
CA ASN A 164 13.34 6.46 2.89
C ASN A 164 12.96 6.31 4.37
N GLY A 165 12.30 5.22 4.75
CA GLY A 165 11.76 5.03 6.09
C GLY A 165 10.71 6.08 6.47
N ASP A 166 10.02 6.66 5.49
CA ASP A 166 8.96 7.66 5.65
C ASP A 166 7.79 7.37 4.71
N LEU A 167 6.56 7.51 5.24
CA LEU A 167 5.36 7.50 4.41
C LEU A 167 5.33 8.80 3.61
N LYS A 168 5.23 8.69 2.29
CA LYS A 168 4.94 9.86 1.47
C LYS A 168 3.45 10.15 1.57
N ASP A 169 3.12 11.40 1.87
CA ASP A 169 1.75 11.90 1.84
C ASP A 169 1.14 11.63 0.45
N VAL A 170 -0.05 11.04 0.47
CA VAL A 170 -0.83 10.66 -0.71
C VAL A 170 -1.69 11.83 -1.14
#